data_8fc7e144a1bd30b26da72cb68153a07c
#
_entry.id   8fc7e144a1bd30b26da72cb68153a07c
#
_cell.length_a   1.000
_cell.length_b   1.000
_cell.length_c   1.000
_cell.angle_alpha   90.00
_cell.angle_beta   90.00
_cell.angle_gamma   90.00
#
_symmetry.space_group_name_H-M   'P 1'
#
loop_
_entity.id
_entity.type
_entity.pdbx_description
1 polymer ?
#
loop_
_entity_poly.entity_id
_entity_poly.type
_entity_poly.pdbx_seq_one_letter_code
_entity_poly.pdbx_strand_id
1 'polypeptide(L)' 'MRESKFTSYDDLPLMLSATEVAEVLGISRAGAYELVSSAGFPHMKLGNRILVPKDKFLKWIDKQTETEVNG' A
#
# COMPACT_ATOMS: atom_id res chain seq x y z
N MET A 1 -2.12 15.19 13.92
CA MET A 1 -1.49 14.11 13.20
C MET A 1 -2.35 12.85 13.27
N ARG A 2 -2.51 12.19 12.16
CA ARG A 2 -3.33 10.99 12.13
C ARG A 2 -2.52 9.77 12.56
N GLU A 3 -3.14 8.97 13.40
CA GLU A 3 -2.51 7.75 13.87
C GLU A 3 -3.00 6.58 13.07
N SER A 4 -2.07 5.77 12.58
CA SER A 4 -2.45 4.55 11.87
C SER A 4 -2.82 3.49 12.90
N LYS A 5 -3.79 2.65 12.56
CA LYS A 5 -4.14 1.52 13.42
C LYS A 5 -3.13 0.40 13.28
N PHE A 6 -2.25 0.48 12.28
CA PHE A 6 -1.23 -0.55 12.06
C PHE A 6 0.09 -0.06 12.62
N THR A 7 0.68 -0.82 13.52
CA THR A 7 1.95 -0.45 14.14
C THR A 7 3.08 -1.34 13.69
N SER A 8 2.79 -2.43 13.00
CA SER A 8 3.84 -3.27 12.44
C SER A 8 3.28 -3.98 11.21
N TYR A 9 4.17 -4.50 10.40
CA TYR A 9 3.76 -5.23 9.21
C TYR A 9 2.94 -6.47 9.55
N ASP A 10 3.21 -7.05 10.71
CA ASP A 10 2.48 -8.26 11.12
C ASP A 10 1.02 -7.98 11.40
N ASP A 11 0.67 -6.73 11.66
CA ASP A 11 -0.71 -6.35 11.92
C ASP A 11 -1.53 -6.26 10.65
N LEU A 12 -0.90 -6.30 9.49
CA LEU A 12 -1.60 -6.12 8.22
C LEU A 12 -2.32 -7.39 7.80
N PRO A 13 -3.52 -7.27 7.24
CA PRO A 13 -4.18 -8.44 6.67
C PRO A 13 -3.47 -8.90 5.41
N LEU A 14 -3.78 -10.11 4.97
CA LEU A 14 -3.16 -10.66 3.77
C LEU A 14 -3.50 -9.85 2.52
N MET A 15 -4.69 -9.29 2.48
CA MET A 15 -5.12 -8.43 1.36
C MET A 15 -5.53 -7.09 1.93
N LEU A 16 -5.01 -6.04 1.34
CA LEU A 16 -5.27 -4.67 1.81
C LEU A 16 -6.21 -3.96 0.86
N SER A 17 -7.09 -3.15 1.45
CA SER A 17 -7.89 -2.23 0.65
C SER A 17 -7.10 -0.95 0.42
N ALA A 18 -7.59 -0.11 -0.50
CA ALA A 18 -6.95 1.17 -0.73
C ALA A 18 -6.93 2.03 0.53
N THR A 19 -8.00 1.95 1.32
CA THR A 19 -8.06 2.70 2.57
C THR A 19 -6.98 2.23 3.54
N GLU A 20 -6.76 0.92 3.60
CA GLU A 20 -5.72 0.39 4.47
C GLU A 20 -4.33 0.78 4.00
N VAL A 21 -4.12 0.81 2.69
CA VAL A 21 -2.85 1.28 2.14
C VAL A 21 -2.63 2.73 2.55
N ALA A 22 -3.69 3.54 2.50
CA ALA A 22 -3.59 4.94 2.92
C ALA A 22 -3.14 5.04 4.37
N GLU A 23 -3.68 4.19 5.23
CA GLU A 23 -3.33 4.22 6.64
C GLU A 23 -1.88 3.81 6.87
N VAL A 24 -1.43 2.80 6.16
CA VAL A 24 -0.06 2.34 6.32
C VAL A 24 0.92 3.43 5.87
N LEU A 25 0.63 4.06 4.75
CA LEU A 25 1.54 5.04 4.18
C LEU A 25 1.36 6.44 4.77
N GLY A 26 0.27 6.65 5.51
CA GLY A 26 0.01 7.96 6.09
C GLY A 26 -0.38 9.00 5.07
N ILE A 27 -1.07 8.59 4.00
CA ILE A 27 -1.49 9.51 2.94
C ILE A 27 -3.01 9.56 2.89
N SER A 28 -3.52 10.49 2.11
CA SER A 28 -4.96 10.65 1.98
C SER A 28 -5.55 9.46 1.23
N ARG A 29 -6.85 9.25 1.43
CA ARG A 29 -7.54 8.18 0.74
C ARG A 29 -7.50 8.38 -0.76
N ALA A 30 -7.69 9.61 -1.22
CA ALA A 30 -7.64 9.91 -2.65
C ALA A 30 -6.26 9.60 -3.21
N GLY A 31 -5.21 9.97 -2.48
CA GLY A 31 -3.86 9.67 -2.90
C GLY A 31 -3.60 8.18 -2.98
N ALA A 32 -4.15 7.42 -2.03
CA ALA A 32 -3.98 5.97 -2.05
C ALA A 32 -4.68 5.35 -3.25
N TYR A 33 -5.88 5.83 -3.58
CA TYR A 33 -6.59 5.30 -4.74
C TYR A 33 -5.82 5.56 -6.02
N GLU A 34 -5.23 6.73 -6.15
CA GLU A 34 -4.41 7.02 -7.31
C GLU A 34 -3.21 6.10 -7.37
N LEU A 35 -2.58 5.90 -6.23
CA LEU A 35 -1.38 5.08 -6.16
C LEU A 35 -1.68 3.63 -6.52
N VAL A 36 -2.69 3.04 -5.90
CA VAL A 36 -2.96 1.62 -6.13
C VAL A 36 -3.50 1.36 -7.52
N SER A 37 -3.99 2.40 -8.21
CA SER A 37 -4.46 2.25 -9.58
C SER A 37 -3.38 2.50 -10.60
N SER A 38 -2.22 2.97 -10.17
CA SER A 38 -1.17 3.35 -11.10
C SER A 38 -0.45 2.12 -11.64
N ALA A 39 0.11 2.27 -12.82
CA ALA A 39 0.90 1.20 -13.41
C ALA A 39 2.12 0.94 -12.55
N GLY A 40 2.44 -0.32 -12.36
CA GLY A 40 3.61 -0.67 -11.58
C GLY A 40 3.34 -0.91 -10.11
N PHE A 41 2.15 -0.53 -9.62
CA PHE A 41 1.79 -0.83 -8.24
C PHE A 41 1.06 -2.16 -8.19
N PRO A 42 1.48 -3.07 -7.30
CA PRO A 42 0.86 -4.39 -7.23
C PRO A 42 -0.57 -4.31 -6.71
N HIS A 43 -1.51 -4.71 -7.53
CA HIS A 43 -2.91 -4.72 -7.12
C HIS A 43 -3.69 -5.67 -8.01
N MET A 44 -4.86 -6.05 -7.54
CA MET A 44 -5.78 -6.83 -8.35
C MET A 44 -7.16 -6.20 -8.21
N LYS A 45 -7.93 -6.33 -9.27
CA LYS A 45 -9.28 -5.81 -9.29
C LYS A 45 -10.25 -6.96 -9.13
N LEU A 46 -11.15 -6.83 -8.17
CA LEU A 46 -12.15 -7.86 -7.93
C LEU A 46 -13.50 -7.16 -7.90
N GLY A 47 -14.22 -7.24 -9.01
CA GLY A 47 -15.46 -6.49 -9.13
C GLY A 47 -15.16 -5.00 -9.08
N ASN A 48 -15.76 -4.31 -8.13
CA ASN A 48 -15.55 -2.88 -7.97
C ASN A 48 -14.45 -2.56 -6.97
N ARG A 49 -13.78 -3.57 -6.45
CA ARG A 49 -12.82 -3.37 -5.39
C ARG A 49 -11.41 -3.56 -5.91
N ILE A 50 -10.49 -2.78 -5.34
CA ILE A 50 -9.07 -2.95 -5.59
C ILE A 50 -8.46 -3.53 -4.34
N LEU A 51 -7.73 -4.64 -4.51
CA LEU A 51 -7.09 -5.32 -3.39
C LEU A 51 -5.60 -5.36 -3.65
N VAL A 52 -4.83 -5.23 -2.57
CA VAL A 52 -3.39 -5.19 -2.65
C VAL A 52 -2.84 -6.32 -1.80
N PRO A 53 -2.18 -7.32 -2.41
CA PRO A 53 -1.61 -8.41 -1.62
C PRO A 53 -0.49 -7.89 -0.72
N LYS A 54 -0.53 -8.28 0.53
CA LYS A 54 0.43 -7.80 1.51
C LYS A 54 1.86 -8.06 1.08
N ASP A 55 2.16 -9.27 0.63
CA ASP A 55 3.50 -9.63 0.22
C ASP A 55 4.05 -8.70 -0.84
N LYS A 56 3.22 -8.44 -1.85
CA LYS A 56 3.64 -7.61 -2.96
C LYS A 56 3.79 -6.16 -2.54
N PHE A 57 2.91 -5.73 -1.62
CA PHE A 57 2.97 -4.36 -1.11
C PHE A 57 4.28 -4.13 -0.38
N LEU A 58 4.67 -5.07 0.46
CA LEU A 58 5.91 -4.93 1.21
C LEU A 58 7.12 -4.95 0.29
N LYS A 59 7.09 -5.76 -0.74
CA LYS A 59 8.16 -5.77 -1.72
C LYS A 59 8.22 -4.46 -2.49
N TRP A 60 7.08 -3.87 -2.76
CA TRP A 60 7.03 -2.59 -3.45
C TRP A 60 7.68 -1.51 -2.59
N ILE A 61 7.40 -1.52 -1.29
CA ILE A 61 8.02 -0.57 -0.37
C ILE A 61 9.54 -0.75 -0.36
N ASP A 62 9.99 -1.98 -0.26
CA ASP A 62 11.41 -2.28 -0.28
C ASP A 62 12.08 -1.73 -1.52
N LYS A 63 11.44 -1.93 -2.65
CA LYS A 63 11.99 -1.50 -3.91
C LYS A 63 12.15 0.02 -3.98
N GLN A 64 11.14 0.74 -3.48
CA GLN A 64 11.22 2.19 -3.47
C GLN A 64 12.37 2.65 -2.59
N THR A 65 12.53 2.01 -1.46
CA THR A 65 13.57 2.38 -0.51
C THR A 65 14.95 2.07 -1.07
N GLU A 66 15.10 0.93 -1.72
CA GLU A 66 16.38 0.55 -2.34
C GLU A 66 16.80 1.55 -3.39
N THR A 67 15.84 1.97 -4.19
CA THR A 67 16.13 2.91 -5.26
C THR A 67 16.71 4.19 -4.68
N GLU A 68 16.17 4.63 -3.55
CA GLU A 68 16.65 5.83 -2.92
C GLU A 68 18.03 5.66 -2.33
N VAL A 69 18.27 4.52 -1.71
CA VAL A 69 19.54 4.26 -1.09
C VAL A 69 20.65 4.23 -2.13
N ASN A 70 20.36 3.71 -3.30
CA ASN A 70 21.36 3.60 -4.36
C ASN A 70 21.50 4.88 -5.17
N GLY A 71 20.57 5.79 -5.02
CA GLY A 71 20.55 7.01 -5.82
C GLY A 71 21.52 8.07 -5.39
#